data_1f633038f82eeedda61c5ed2e5219aef
#
_entry.id   1f633038f82eeedda61c5ed2e5219aef
#
_cell.length_a   1.000
_cell.length_b   1.000
_cell.length_c   1.000
_cell.angle_alpha   90.00
_cell.angle_beta   90.00
_cell.angle_gamma   90.00
#
_symmetry.space_group_name_H-M   'P 1'
#
loop_
_entity.id
_entity.type
_entity.pdbx_description
1 polymer ?
#
loop_
_entity_poly.entity_id
_entity_poly.type
_entity_poly.pdbx_seq_one_letter_code
_entity_poly.pdbx_strand_id
1 'polypeptide(L)'
;VTTDRSAVSDLPLVLEDLARAVDLGEQLGLGEELAHARDVLTQASHRRRLAPQTTVAALLGATGSGKSSLTNAMAGSEVSRTARTRPTTTQPLAVVPDTANDATELLDWLAISHRVRVDSDWALGESTVLVDLPDIDSDEPAHRAIAQRMAGKVDVLVWVLDPEKYADGVVHRDFLIPMAAHAEVMVVALNQVDRLDPESRDAVLADLRRILDREGLGAVSVIPVSARTGQGVETLARAVALVASNRLASAQSLAAHARRAASELGERTGLIAPSGRGAPTPGPAAQQEPQVRHSLTALRQAAASLAGGGVASQAAGGA
;
A
#
# COMPACT_ATOMS: atom_id res chain seq x y z
N VAL A 1 -3.91 -15.49 -13.64
CA VAL A 1 -5.06 -15.04 -12.81
C VAL A 1 -5.23 -13.56 -13.12
N THR A 2 -6.25 -13.23 -13.91
CA THR A 2 -6.58 -11.83 -14.23
C THR A 2 -7.14 -11.22 -12.96
N THR A 3 -6.37 -10.37 -12.32
CA THR A 3 -6.77 -9.62 -11.11
C THR A 3 -7.92 -8.69 -11.50
N ASP A 4 -9.10 -8.85 -10.91
CA ASP A 4 -10.24 -7.96 -11.15
C ASP A 4 -9.95 -6.58 -10.57
N ARG A 5 -9.39 -5.69 -11.40
CA ARG A 5 -9.02 -4.32 -11.04
C ARG A 5 -10.25 -3.47 -10.67
N SER A 6 -11.45 -3.83 -11.17
CA SER A 6 -12.67 -3.06 -10.88
C SER A 6 -13.06 -3.16 -9.41
N ALA A 7 -12.91 -4.33 -8.79
CA ALA A 7 -13.25 -4.56 -7.39
C ALA A 7 -12.40 -3.76 -6.39
N VAL A 8 -11.17 -3.39 -6.77
CA VAL A 8 -10.26 -2.58 -5.94
C VAL A 8 -10.48 -1.09 -6.18
N SER A 9 -10.82 -0.71 -7.42
CA SER A 9 -11.19 0.67 -7.77
C SER A 9 -12.33 1.20 -6.92
N ASP A 10 -13.30 0.34 -6.61
CA ASP A 10 -14.51 0.72 -5.86
C ASP A 10 -14.31 0.68 -4.34
N LEU A 11 -13.15 0.20 -3.85
CA LEU A 11 -12.90 0.04 -2.42
C LEU A 11 -13.09 1.32 -1.60
N PRO A 12 -12.63 2.52 -2.03
CA PRO A 12 -12.88 3.76 -1.29
C PRO A 12 -14.37 4.05 -1.12
N LEU A 13 -15.14 3.93 -2.20
CA LEU A 13 -16.58 4.14 -2.19
C LEU A 13 -17.30 3.13 -1.30
N VAL A 14 -16.93 1.85 -1.41
CA VAL A 14 -17.50 0.78 -0.57
C VAL A 14 -17.22 1.04 0.91
N LEU A 15 -16.03 1.48 1.29
CA LEU A 15 -15.68 1.79 2.68
C LEU A 15 -16.38 3.06 3.18
N GLU A 16 -16.53 4.06 2.33
CA GLU A 16 -17.26 5.29 2.67
C GLU A 16 -18.76 5.01 2.89
N ASP A 17 -19.39 4.24 2.00
CA ASP A 17 -20.77 3.84 2.13
C ASP A 17 -21.00 2.94 3.35
N LEU A 18 -20.05 2.03 3.64
CA LEU A 18 -20.11 1.20 4.86
C LEU A 18 -19.98 2.05 6.13
N ALA A 19 -19.08 3.05 6.14
CA ALA A 19 -18.95 3.99 7.27
C ALA A 19 -20.24 4.77 7.49
N ARG A 20 -20.84 5.29 6.41
CA ARG A 20 -22.12 6.00 6.47
C ARG A 20 -23.26 5.11 6.98
N ALA A 21 -23.26 3.84 6.56
CA ALA A 21 -24.23 2.86 7.03
C ALA A 21 -24.08 2.57 8.54
N VAL A 22 -22.84 2.49 9.04
CA VAL A 22 -22.56 2.33 10.48
C VAL A 22 -23.03 3.54 11.27
N ASP A 23 -22.70 4.77 10.84
CA ASP A 23 -23.10 6.01 11.52
C ASP A 23 -24.65 6.12 11.61
N LEU A 24 -25.36 5.82 10.51
CA LEU A 24 -26.81 5.82 10.49
C LEU A 24 -27.41 4.71 11.38
N GLY A 25 -26.79 3.53 11.38
CA GLY A 25 -27.21 2.43 12.25
C GLY A 25 -27.05 2.76 13.73
N GLU A 26 -25.97 3.46 14.12
CA GLU A 26 -25.77 3.94 15.49
C GLU A 26 -26.85 4.93 15.92
N GLN A 27 -27.24 5.86 15.04
CA GLN A 27 -28.35 6.80 15.30
C GLN A 27 -29.68 6.08 15.47
N LEU A 28 -29.85 4.91 14.88
CA LEU A 28 -31.04 4.06 15.00
C LEU A 28 -30.97 3.09 16.19
N GLY A 29 -29.89 3.13 16.99
CA GLY A 29 -29.70 2.28 18.16
C GLY A 29 -29.30 0.84 17.84
N LEU A 30 -28.79 0.56 16.61
CA LEU A 30 -28.26 -0.74 16.26
C LEU A 30 -26.91 -0.93 16.95
N GLY A 31 -26.75 -1.97 17.74
CA GLY A 31 -25.54 -2.25 18.51
C GLY A 31 -24.74 -3.42 17.94
N GLU A 32 -25.20 -4.64 18.22
CA GLU A 32 -24.52 -5.88 17.82
C GLU A 32 -24.56 -6.10 16.29
N GLU A 33 -25.59 -5.60 15.62
CA GLU A 33 -25.73 -5.69 14.16
C GLU A 33 -24.60 -4.97 13.41
N LEU A 34 -24.00 -3.95 14.04
CA LEU A 34 -22.91 -3.15 13.45
C LEU A 34 -21.51 -3.70 13.74
N ALA A 35 -21.36 -4.70 14.62
CA ALA A 35 -20.07 -5.16 15.10
C ALA A 35 -19.14 -5.56 13.95
N HIS A 36 -19.61 -6.40 13.02
CA HIS A 36 -18.83 -6.85 11.86
C HIS A 36 -18.45 -5.68 10.94
N ALA A 37 -19.37 -4.75 10.69
CA ALA A 37 -19.10 -3.58 9.85
C ALA A 37 -18.05 -2.65 10.48
N ARG A 38 -18.08 -2.44 11.80
CA ARG A 38 -17.06 -1.68 12.54
C ARG A 38 -15.69 -2.36 12.48
N ASP A 39 -15.62 -3.67 12.62
CA ASP A 39 -14.35 -4.43 12.50
C ASP A 39 -13.73 -4.26 11.13
N VAL A 40 -14.53 -4.36 10.07
CA VAL A 40 -14.05 -4.14 8.69
C VAL A 40 -13.54 -2.72 8.49
N LEU A 41 -14.26 -1.70 8.99
CA LEU A 41 -13.82 -0.30 8.91
C LEU A 41 -12.54 -0.03 9.68
N THR A 42 -12.38 -0.64 10.85
CA THR A 42 -11.16 -0.52 11.67
C THR A 42 -9.95 -1.11 10.94
N GLN A 43 -10.14 -2.23 10.24
CA GLN A 43 -9.09 -2.87 9.42
C GLN A 43 -8.77 -2.07 8.14
N ALA A 44 -9.71 -1.24 7.66
CA ALA A 44 -9.54 -0.42 6.47
C ALA A 44 -8.64 0.78 6.77
N SER A 45 -7.34 0.66 6.52
CA SER A 45 -6.42 1.79 6.69
C SER A 45 -6.80 2.96 5.77
N HIS A 46 -6.58 4.19 6.24
CA HIS A 46 -6.79 5.41 5.44
C HIS A 46 -6.02 5.36 4.11
N ARG A 47 -4.82 4.79 4.12
CA ARG A 47 -3.98 4.57 2.94
C ARG A 47 -4.71 3.82 1.81
N ARG A 48 -5.46 2.75 2.15
CA ARG A 48 -6.17 1.92 1.17
C ARG A 48 -7.36 2.63 0.53
N ARG A 49 -7.89 3.68 1.18
CA ARG A 49 -9.01 4.47 0.65
C ARG A 49 -8.56 5.47 -0.41
N LEU A 50 -7.33 6.02 -0.29
CA LEU A 50 -6.86 7.09 -1.15
C LEU A 50 -6.54 6.62 -2.58
N ALA A 51 -5.85 5.48 -2.72
CA ALA A 51 -5.44 4.96 -4.03
C ALA A 51 -5.30 3.43 -3.97
N PRO A 52 -6.41 2.69 -4.09
CA PRO A 52 -6.41 1.24 -3.86
C PRO A 52 -5.64 0.46 -4.93
N GLN A 53 -5.50 1.01 -6.14
CA GLN A 53 -4.77 0.36 -7.24
C GLN A 53 -3.29 0.74 -7.30
N THR A 54 -2.90 1.85 -6.67
CA THR A 54 -1.51 2.31 -6.67
C THR A 54 -0.76 1.75 -5.47
N THR A 55 0.37 1.12 -5.72
CA THR A 55 1.31 0.67 -4.69
C THR A 55 2.44 1.66 -4.57
N VAL A 56 2.85 1.97 -3.35
CA VAL A 56 4.02 2.81 -3.07
C VAL A 56 5.14 1.96 -2.48
N ALA A 57 6.24 1.86 -3.21
CA ALA A 57 7.49 1.28 -2.74
C ALA A 57 8.46 2.40 -2.35
N ALA A 58 9.05 2.35 -1.17
CA ALA A 58 10.01 3.35 -0.69
C ALA A 58 11.40 2.75 -0.52
N LEU A 59 12.41 3.44 -1.06
CA LEU A 59 13.82 3.11 -0.84
C LEU A 59 14.33 3.79 0.44
N LEU A 60 14.84 2.99 1.37
CA LEU A 60 15.47 3.42 2.61
C LEU A 60 16.92 2.93 2.65
N GLY A 61 17.77 3.65 3.34
CA GLY A 61 19.16 3.23 3.53
C GLY A 61 20.06 4.40 3.88
N ALA A 62 21.27 4.07 4.30
CA ALA A 62 22.29 5.03 4.69
C ALA A 62 22.82 5.85 3.50
N THR A 63 23.50 6.93 3.82
CA THR A 63 24.25 7.73 2.84
C THR A 63 25.26 6.87 2.12
N GLY A 64 25.27 6.96 0.78
CA GLY A 64 26.21 6.22 -0.05
C GLY A 64 25.80 4.78 -0.36
N SER A 65 24.68 4.26 0.17
CA SER A 65 24.17 2.93 -0.19
C SER A 65 23.69 2.82 -1.64
N GLY A 66 23.48 3.96 -2.30
CA GLY A 66 23.16 4.02 -3.73
C GLY A 66 21.65 4.00 -4.04
N LYS A 67 20.78 4.47 -3.13
CA LYS A 67 19.32 4.60 -3.35
C LYS A 67 18.98 5.32 -4.64
N SER A 68 19.50 6.54 -4.82
CA SER A 68 19.23 7.36 -6.01
C SER A 68 19.76 6.74 -7.30
N SER A 69 20.92 6.06 -7.23
CA SER A 69 21.42 5.29 -8.37
C SER A 69 20.53 4.11 -8.72
N LEU A 70 20.00 3.44 -7.68
CA LEU A 70 19.08 2.32 -7.86
C LEU A 70 17.72 2.81 -8.39
N THR A 71 17.23 3.97 -7.93
CA THR A 71 16.05 4.64 -8.48
C THR A 71 16.21 4.88 -9.98
N ASN A 72 17.35 5.44 -10.41
CA ASN A 72 17.64 5.69 -11.82
C ASN A 72 17.73 4.38 -12.64
N ALA A 73 18.39 3.36 -12.08
CA ALA A 73 18.49 2.05 -12.72
C ALA A 73 17.13 1.38 -12.91
N MET A 74 16.22 1.52 -11.94
CA MET A 74 14.85 1.00 -12.03
C MET A 74 13.97 1.82 -12.97
N ALA A 75 14.19 3.14 -13.03
CA ALA A 75 13.46 4.05 -13.92
C ALA A 75 13.96 3.99 -15.38
N GLY A 76 15.11 3.35 -15.63
CA GLY A 76 15.73 3.35 -16.96
C GLY A 76 16.21 4.73 -17.45
N SER A 77 16.17 5.74 -16.59
CA SER A 77 16.52 7.13 -16.88
C SER A 77 17.03 7.87 -15.65
N GLU A 78 17.72 8.99 -15.84
CA GLU A 78 18.23 9.80 -14.73
C GLU A 78 17.14 10.71 -14.16
N VAL A 79 16.34 10.17 -13.22
CA VAL A 79 15.23 10.86 -12.54
C VAL A 79 15.63 11.42 -11.17
N SER A 80 16.58 10.78 -10.50
CA SER A 80 17.11 11.21 -9.20
C SER A 80 18.55 11.67 -9.34
N ARG A 81 18.90 12.78 -8.69
CA ARG A 81 20.27 13.29 -8.72
C ARG A 81 21.20 12.38 -7.93
N THR A 82 22.26 11.93 -8.57
CA THR A 82 23.35 11.20 -7.94
C THR A 82 24.55 12.11 -7.80
N ALA A 83 25.06 12.32 -6.59
CA ALA A 83 26.28 13.11 -6.38
C ALA A 83 27.25 12.35 -5.46
N ARG A 84 28.56 12.55 -5.71
CA ARG A 84 29.62 12.06 -4.82
C ARG A 84 29.80 12.90 -3.56
N THR A 85 29.21 14.10 -3.52
CA THR A 85 29.28 15.06 -2.39
C THR A 85 27.93 15.13 -1.68
N ARG A 86 27.95 15.12 -0.34
CA ARG A 86 26.79 15.13 0.57
C ARG A 86 26.16 16.51 0.71
N PRO A 87 24.83 16.63 0.99
CA PRO A 87 23.78 15.61 0.90
C PRO A 87 23.17 15.55 -0.50
N THR A 88 22.79 14.34 -0.98
CA THR A 88 22.30 14.15 -2.34
C THR A 88 20.80 14.37 -2.46
N THR A 89 20.01 13.83 -1.52
CA THR A 89 18.54 13.88 -1.53
C THR A 89 18.10 14.47 -0.18
N THR A 90 17.57 15.70 -0.19
CA THR A 90 17.11 16.41 1.01
C THR A 90 15.60 16.27 1.20
N GLN A 91 14.86 15.91 0.15
CA GLN A 91 13.40 15.73 0.16
C GLN A 91 13.03 14.45 -0.58
N PRO A 92 11.94 13.76 -0.19
CA PRO A 92 11.47 12.59 -0.90
C PRO A 92 11.15 12.90 -2.37
N LEU A 93 11.58 12.02 -3.27
CA LEU A 93 11.27 12.07 -4.70
C LEU A 93 10.40 10.88 -5.07
N ALA A 94 9.22 11.12 -5.65
CA ALA A 94 8.39 10.07 -6.23
C ALA A 94 8.61 9.92 -7.72
N VAL A 95 8.86 8.71 -8.16
CA VAL A 95 8.86 8.28 -9.58
C VAL A 95 7.52 7.62 -9.85
N VAL A 96 6.73 8.22 -10.72
CA VAL A 96 5.33 7.87 -10.95
C VAL A 96 5.16 7.41 -12.39
N PRO A 97 4.69 6.17 -12.64
CA PRO A 97 4.36 5.77 -14.01
C PRO A 97 3.20 6.58 -14.56
N ASP A 98 3.20 6.87 -15.85
CA ASP A 98 2.16 7.69 -16.50
C ASP A 98 0.75 7.11 -16.36
N THR A 99 0.66 5.80 -16.15
CA THR A 99 -0.59 5.06 -15.94
C THR A 99 -1.17 5.20 -14.52
N ALA A 100 -0.39 5.63 -13.52
CA ALA A 100 -0.85 5.78 -12.12
C ALA A 100 -1.56 7.14 -11.91
N ASN A 101 -2.77 7.28 -12.45
CA ASN A 101 -3.54 8.53 -12.44
C ASN A 101 -4.09 8.89 -11.05
N ASP A 102 -4.31 7.93 -10.17
CA ASP A 102 -4.83 8.10 -8.81
C ASP A 102 -3.73 8.40 -7.77
N ALA A 103 -2.45 8.44 -8.19
CA ALA A 103 -1.32 8.63 -7.27
C ALA A 103 -1.26 10.03 -6.65
N THR A 104 -1.90 11.04 -7.23
CA THR A 104 -1.74 12.44 -6.81
C THR A 104 -2.18 12.67 -5.37
N GLU A 105 -3.41 12.32 -5.01
CA GLU A 105 -3.94 12.50 -3.65
C GLU A 105 -3.16 11.67 -2.63
N LEU A 106 -2.73 10.47 -3.02
CA LEU A 106 -1.90 9.62 -2.19
C LEU A 106 -0.54 10.25 -1.89
N LEU A 107 0.12 10.81 -2.88
CA LEU A 107 1.41 11.49 -2.71
C LEU A 107 1.27 12.80 -1.92
N ASP A 108 0.15 13.52 -2.05
CA ASP A 108 -0.18 14.67 -1.21
C ASP A 108 -0.33 14.27 0.27
N TRP A 109 -1.05 13.18 0.53
CA TRP A 109 -1.19 12.63 1.88
C TRP A 109 0.16 12.16 2.48
N LEU A 110 1.05 11.63 1.65
CA LEU A 110 2.41 11.27 2.03
C LEU A 110 3.33 12.50 2.20
N ALA A 111 2.86 13.70 1.83
CA ALA A 111 3.62 14.94 1.78
C ALA A 111 4.85 14.86 0.86
N ILE A 112 4.68 14.25 -0.32
CA ILE A 112 5.71 14.14 -1.35
C ILE A 112 5.36 15.10 -2.48
N SER A 113 6.07 16.23 -2.54
CA SER A 113 5.87 17.27 -3.56
C SER A 113 6.72 17.08 -4.81
N HIS A 114 7.91 16.50 -4.67
CA HIS A 114 8.80 16.23 -5.81
C HIS A 114 8.36 14.95 -6.51
N ARG A 115 7.92 15.08 -7.77
CA ARG A 115 7.38 13.99 -8.57
C ARG A 115 7.92 14.03 -9.97
N VAL A 116 8.40 12.91 -10.48
CA VAL A 116 8.83 12.74 -11.87
C VAL A 116 7.99 11.63 -12.49
N ARG A 117 7.43 11.89 -13.67
CA ARG A 117 6.72 10.87 -14.43
C ARG A 117 7.68 10.09 -15.32
N VAL A 118 7.39 8.81 -15.49
CA VAL A 118 8.13 7.89 -16.35
C VAL A 118 7.17 7.08 -17.20
N ASP A 119 7.64 6.61 -18.34
CA ASP A 119 6.86 5.74 -19.22
C ASP A 119 6.44 4.45 -18.50
N SER A 120 5.34 3.85 -18.97
CA SER A 120 4.75 2.65 -18.38
C SER A 120 5.63 1.39 -18.40
N ASP A 121 6.66 1.37 -19.25
CA ASP A 121 7.57 0.22 -19.42
C ASP A 121 8.66 0.13 -18.33
N TRP A 122 8.59 0.94 -17.31
CA TRP A 122 9.57 0.88 -16.23
C TRP A 122 9.51 -0.41 -15.40
N ALA A 123 10.61 -0.73 -14.71
CA ALA A 123 10.85 -2.04 -14.10
C ALA A 123 9.80 -2.49 -13.06
N LEU A 124 9.08 -1.57 -12.41
CA LEU A 124 8.11 -1.87 -11.35
C LEU A 124 6.67 -2.02 -11.85
N GLY A 125 6.42 -1.77 -13.15
CA GLY A 125 5.11 -1.90 -13.76
C GLY A 125 4.16 -0.72 -13.52
N GLU A 126 2.99 -0.77 -14.14
CA GLU A 126 2.08 0.35 -14.37
C GLU A 126 1.44 0.98 -13.12
N SER A 127 1.42 0.30 -11.98
CA SER A 127 0.69 0.75 -10.80
C SER A 127 1.58 0.96 -9.57
N THR A 128 2.91 0.88 -9.72
CA THR A 128 3.83 1.05 -8.59
C THR A 128 4.57 2.37 -8.67
N VAL A 129 4.40 3.20 -7.67
CA VAL A 129 5.18 4.43 -7.46
C VAL A 129 6.41 4.09 -6.62
N LEU A 130 7.59 4.53 -7.06
CA LEU A 130 8.82 4.40 -6.29
C LEU A 130 9.16 5.72 -5.62
N VAL A 131 9.46 5.67 -4.33
CA VAL A 131 9.86 6.85 -3.56
C VAL A 131 11.31 6.72 -3.11
N ASP A 132 12.18 7.61 -3.60
CA ASP A 132 13.56 7.78 -3.12
C ASP A 132 13.54 8.67 -1.88
N LEU A 133 13.84 8.11 -0.71
CA LEU A 133 13.82 8.82 0.56
C LEU A 133 15.20 9.40 0.90
N PRO A 134 15.26 10.51 1.68
CA PRO A 134 16.49 11.02 2.25
C PRO A 134 17.24 9.97 3.07
N ASP A 135 18.55 10.19 3.22
CA ASP A 135 19.44 9.29 3.97
C ASP A 135 19.03 9.20 5.44
N ILE A 136 18.94 7.98 5.98
CA ILE A 136 18.51 7.74 7.37
C ILE A 136 19.61 8.03 8.40
N ASP A 137 20.88 7.94 8.00
CA ASP A 137 22.07 8.22 8.83
C ASP A 137 22.52 9.69 8.74
N SER A 138 21.68 10.57 8.18
CA SER A 138 21.92 12.00 8.13
C SER A 138 21.91 12.61 9.54
N ASP A 139 22.80 13.58 9.76
CA ASP A 139 22.84 14.37 11.00
C ASP A 139 21.58 15.25 11.17
N GLU A 140 20.74 15.36 10.14
CA GLU A 140 19.47 16.06 10.21
C GLU A 140 18.36 15.17 10.82
N PRO A 141 17.84 15.52 12.02
CA PRO A 141 16.73 14.78 12.65
C PRO A 141 15.48 14.69 11.78
N ALA A 142 15.27 15.68 10.89
CA ALA A 142 14.15 15.71 9.95
C ALA A 142 14.17 14.52 8.96
N HIS A 143 15.34 14.11 8.47
CA HIS A 143 15.45 12.98 7.53
C HIS A 143 15.07 11.66 8.19
N ARG A 144 15.51 11.45 9.44
CA ARG A 144 15.12 10.29 10.24
C ARG A 144 13.61 10.23 10.48
N ALA A 145 13.02 11.38 10.83
CA ALA A 145 11.58 11.49 11.04
C ALA A 145 10.78 11.21 9.76
N ILE A 146 11.28 11.63 8.58
CA ILE A 146 10.67 11.31 7.28
C ILE A 146 10.68 9.80 7.05
N ALA A 147 11.83 9.13 7.22
CA ALA A 147 11.96 7.68 7.02
C ALA A 147 11.00 6.90 7.94
N GLN A 148 10.98 7.22 9.23
CA GLN A 148 10.09 6.58 10.21
C GLN A 148 8.61 6.80 9.90
N ARG A 149 8.23 8.02 9.51
CA ARG A 149 6.85 8.33 9.11
C ARG A 149 6.42 7.55 7.87
N MET A 150 7.31 7.39 6.89
CA MET A 150 7.03 6.67 5.65
C MET A 150 6.88 5.17 5.87
N ALA A 151 7.68 4.57 6.75
CA ALA A 151 7.67 3.14 7.01
C ALA A 151 6.27 2.58 7.35
N GLY A 152 5.46 3.34 8.11
CA GLY A 152 4.09 2.94 8.45
C GLY A 152 3.03 3.28 7.40
N LYS A 153 3.40 3.97 6.29
CA LYS A 153 2.44 4.52 5.33
C LYS A 153 2.57 3.96 3.91
N VAL A 154 3.74 3.43 3.56
CA VAL A 154 4.01 2.84 2.25
C VAL A 154 3.66 1.35 2.23
N ASP A 155 3.53 0.78 1.04
CA ASP A 155 3.13 -0.61 0.87
C ASP A 155 4.31 -1.57 0.82
N VAL A 156 5.46 -1.11 0.33
CA VAL A 156 6.70 -1.89 0.23
C VAL A 156 7.87 -1.05 0.73
N LEU A 157 8.67 -1.63 1.60
CA LEU A 157 9.90 -1.03 2.12
C LEU A 157 11.08 -1.74 1.49
N VAL A 158 11.90 -1.02 0.74
CA VAL A 158 13.12 -1.54 0.13
C VAL A 158 14.33 -0.97 0.86
N TRP A 159 14.97 -1.79 1.68
CA TRP A 159 16.18 -1.42 2.39
C TRP A 159 17.39 -1.58 1.49
N VAL A 160 18.05 -0.48 1.16
CA VAL A 160 19.24 -0.46 0.32
C VAL A 160 20.46 -0.40 1.22
N LEU A 161 21.18 -1.51 1.28
CA LEU A 161 22.43 -1.69 2.00
C LEU A 161 23.60 -1.77 1.01
N ASP A 162 24.80 -1.46 1.46
CA ASP A 162 26.03 -1.62 0.68
C ASP A 162 27.01 -2.55 1.43
N PRO A 163 27.99 -3.13 0.73
CA PRO A 163 28.90 -4.11 1.32
C PRO A 163 29.82 -3.58 2.43
N GLU A 164 29.98 -2.27 2.56
CA GLU A 164 30.81 -1.68 3.60
C GLU A 164 30.02 -1.44 4.90
N LYS A 165 28.70 -1.21 4.77
CA LYS A 165 27.83 -0.81 5.88
C LYS A 165 26.65 -1.74 6.14
N TYR A 166 26.54 -2.90 5.45
CA TYR A 166 25.40 -3.81 5.62
C TYR A 166 25.22 -4.31 7.07
N ALA A 167 26.27 -4.31 7.88
CA ALA A 167 26.26 -4.72 9.27
C ALA A 167 26.35 -3.53 10.25
N ASP A 168 26.06 -2.29 9.79
CA ASP A 168 26.09 -1.11 10.65
C ASP A 168 25.05 -1.21 11.78
N GLY A 169 25.54 -1.26 13.00
CA GLY A 169 24.70 -1.44 14.19
C GLY A 169 23.68 -0.31 14.42
N VAL A 170 23.91 0.91 13.88
CA VAL A 170 22.95 2.01 13.97
C VAL A 170 21.78 1.74 13.04
N VAL A 171 22.05 1.33 11.79
CA VAL A 171 21.01 1.00 10.81
C VAL A 171 20.13 -0.15 11.33
N HIS A 172 20.75 -1.17 11.90
CA HIS A 172 20.03 -2.33 12.43
C HIS A 172 19.20 -1.98 13.65
N ARG A 173 19.84 -1.46 14.71
CA ARG A 173 19.21 -1.20 16.01
C ARG A 173 18.14 -0.10 15.94
N ASP A 174 18.41 0.99 15.20
CA ASP A 174 17.56 2.17 15.23
C ASP A 174 16.47 2.14 14.15
N PHE A 175 16.59 1.26 13.13
CA PHE A 175 15.65 1.19 12.02
C PHE A 175 15.16 -0.24 11.70
N LEU A 176 16.03 -1.19 11.36
CA LEU A 176 15.59 -2.52 10.88
C LEU A 176 14.86 -3.30 11.97
N ILE A 177 15.42 -3.40 13.18
CA ILE A 177 14.81 -4.12 14.31
C ILE A 177 13.46 -3.53 14.70
N PRO A 178 13.29 -2.19 14.88
CA PRO A 178 11.98 -1.60 15.17
C PRO A 178 10.93 -1.84 14.08
N MET A 179 11.36 -2.06 12.84
CA MET A 179 10.48 -2.35 11.71
C MET A 179 10.21 -3.84 11.48
N ALA A 180 10.71 -4.75 12.32
CA ALA A 180 10.50 -6.19 12.18
C ALA A 180 9.01 -6.60 12.15
N ALA A 181 8.13 -5.83 12.79
CA ALA A 181 6.68 -5.99 12.69
C ALA A 181 6.12 -5.80 11.26
N HIS A 182 6.90 -5.19 10.36
CA HIS A 182 6.55 -4.95 8.95
C HIS A 182 7.35 -5.85 7.99
N ALA A 183 7.99 -6.92 8.48
CA ALA A 183 8.85 -7.82 7.68
C ALA A 183 8.16 -8.35 6.41
N GLU A 184 6.85 -8.59 6.46
CA GLU A 184 6.04 -9.07 5.32
C GLU A 184 6.00 -8.09 4.12
N VAL A 185 6.30 -6.81 4.35
CA VAL A 185 6.32 -5.77 3.31
C VAL A 185 7.74 -5.25 3.04
N MET A 186 8.74 -5.92 3.55
CA MET A 186 10.14 -5.53 3.41
C MET A 186 10.86 -6.36 2.35
N VAL A 187 11.76 -5.70 1.64
CA VAL A 187 12.77 -6.31 0.75
C VAL A 187 14.11 -5.65 1.07
N VAL A 188 15.17 -6.43 1.15
CA VAL A 188 16.54 -5.92 1.31
C VAL A 188 17.27 -6.02 -0.02
N ALA A 189 17.80 -4.91 -0.50
CA ALA A 189 18.68 -4.83 -1.65
C ALA A 189 20.12 -4.63 -1.17
N LEU A 190 20.98 -5.64 -1.31
CA LEU A 190 22.40 -5.47 -1.13
C LEU A 190 22.97 -4.89 -2.44
N ASN A 191 23.13 -3.56 -2.48
CA ASN A 191 23.60 -2.85 -3.65
C ASN A 191 25.14 -2.85 -3.74
N GLN A 192 25.68 -2.40 -4.88
CA GLN A 192 27.12 -2.30 -5.15
C GLN A 192 27.86 -3.65 -5.11
N VAL A 193 27.15 -4.77 -5.39
CA VAL A 193 27.78 -6.10 -5.41
C VAL A 193 28.82 -6.27 -6.52
N ASP A 194 28.86 -5.36 -7.50
CA ASP A 194 29.89 -5.27 -8.54
C ASP A 194 31.28 -4.88 -8.00
N ARG A 195 31.36 -4.43 -6.73
CA ARG A 195 32.60 -4.13 -6.01
C ARG A 195 33.23 -5.36 -5.35
N LEU A 196 32.49 -6.47 -5.32
CA LEU A 196 32.89 -7.71 -4.69
C LEU A 196 33.19 -8.77 -5.74
N ASP A 197 34.21 -9.59 -5.51
CA ASP A 197 34.36 -10.85 -6.21
C ASP A 197 33.28 -11.84 -5.82
N PRO A 198 33.05 -12.92 -6.57
CA PRO A 198 31.97 -13.86 -6.32
C PRO A 198 32.00 -14.51 -4.93
N GLU A 199 33.18 -14.85 -4.41
CA GLU A 199 33.35 -15.50 -3.10
C GLU A 199 33.01 -14.51 -1.95
N SER A 200 33.55 -13.31 -2.01
CA SER A 200 33.25 -12.23 -1.07
C SER A 200 31.77 -11.84 -1.08
N ARG A 201 31.15 -11.79 -2.25
CA ARG A 201 29.72 -11.50 -2.37
C ARG A 201 28.88 -12.56 -1.67
N ASP A 202 29.18 -13.84 -1.89
CA ASP A 202 28.40 -14.94 -1.31
C ASP A 202 28.61 -14.99 0.22
N ALA A 203 29.81 -14.66 0.71
CA ALA A 203 30.10 -14.54 2.14
C ALA A 203 29.31 -13.39 2.79
N VAL A 204 29.27 -12.21 2.18
CA VAL A 204 28.51 -11.04 2.66
C VAL A 204 27.01 -11.35 2.67
N LEU A 205 26.48 -11.98 1.64
CA LEU A 205 25.06 -12.37 1.58
C LEU A 205 24.72 -13.38 2.67
N ALA A 206 25.58 -14.37 2.92
CA ALA A 206 25.36 -15.36 3.98
C ALA A 206 25.40 -14.71 5.38
N ASP A 207 26.33 -13.78 5.59
CA ASP A 207 26.42 -13.05 6.86
C ASP A 207 25.23 -12.12 7.09
N LEU A 208 24.83 -11.33 6.09
CA LEU A 208 23.65 -10.47 6.15
C LEU A 208 22.39 -11.27 6.48
N ARG A 209 22.15 -12.41 5.81
CA ARG A 209 21.00 -13.28 6.13
C ARG A 209 21.04 -13.76 7.58
N ARG A 210 22.20 -14.15 8.09
CA ARG A 210 22.40 -14.59 9.50
C ARG A 210 22.12 -13.46 10.49
N ILE A 211 22.46 -12.21 10.14
CA ILE A 211 22.14 -11.04 10.97
C ILE A 211 20.62 -10.84 10.98
N LEU A 212 19.97 -10.80 9.82
CA LEU A 212 18.53 -10.62 9.70
C LEU A 212 17.74 -11.74 10.40
N ASP A 213 18.18 -12.98 10.31
CA ASP A 213 17.57 -14.11 11.05
C ASP A 213 17.58 -13.88 12.56
N ARG A 214 18.70 -13.42 13.13
CA ARG A 214 18.82 -13.12 14.57
C ARG A 214 17.96 -11.93 15.01
N GLU A 215 17.62 -11.05 14.09
CA GLU A 215 16.81 -9.85 14.34
C GLU A 215 15.32 -10.06 14.08
N GLY A 216 14.90 -11.30 13.78
CA GLY A 216 13.50 -11.62 13.50
C GLY A 216 13.05 -11.23 12.07
N LEU A 217 14.00 -10.96 11.19
CA LEU A 217 13.79 -10.56 9.79
C LEU A 217 14.14 -11.68 8.80
N GLY A 218 14.26 -12.92 9.23
CA GLY A 218 14.70 -14.05 8.42
C GLY A 218 13.80 -14.36 7.21
N ALA A 219 12.53 -13.96 7.25
CA ALA A 219 11.61 -14.10 6.12
C ALA A 219 11.80 -13.04 5.03
N VAL A 220 12.60 -11.98 5.27
CA VAL A 220 12.80 -10.88 4.34
C VAL A 220 13.71 -11.33 3.17
N SER A 221 13.27 -11.07 1.95
CA SER A 221 14.06 -11.39 0.76
C SER A 221 15.28 -10.47 0.66
N VAL A 222 16.48 -11.06 0.50
CA VAL A 222 17.74 -10.34 0.27
C VAL A 222 18.16 -10.52 -1.18
N ILE A 223 18.17 -9.43 -1.94
CA ILE A 223 18.48 -9.41 -3.38
C ILE A 223 19.81 -8.69 -3.61
N PRO A 224 20.84 -9.40 -4.14
CA PRO A 224 22.08 -8.75 -4.56
C PRO A 224 21.86 -7.95 -5.85
N VAL A 225 22.24 -6.66 -5.83
CA VAL A 225 22.06 -5.75 -6.97
C VAL A 225 23.29 -4.89 -7.21
N SER A 226 23.44 -4.42 -8.43
CA SER A 226 24.34 -3.32 -8.79
C SER A 226 23.59 -2.31 -9.64
N ALA A 227 23.28 -1.16 -9.07
CA ALA A 227 22.70 -0.05 -9.82
C ALA A 227 23.60 0.41 -10.97
N ARG A 228 24.93 0.24 -10.85
CA ARG A 228 25.91 0.63 -11.85
C ARG A 228 25.90 -0.26 -13.08
N THR A 229 25.79 -1.58 -12.90
CA THR A 229 25.86 -2.57 -13.99
C THR A 229 24.51 -3.09 -14.45
N GLY A 230 23.43 -2.79 -13.71
CA GLY A 230 22.10 -3.35 -13.93
C GLY A 230 21.91 -4.76 -13.36
N GLN A 231 22.98 -5.38 -12.81
CA GLN A 231 22.89 -6.73 -12.24
C GLN A 231 21.85 -6.79 -11.12
N GLY A 232 20.92 -7.74 -11.19
CA GLY A 232 19.92 -8.00 -10.15
C GLY A 232 18.78 -6.98 -10.06
N VAL A 233 18.81 -5.85 -10.81
CA VAL A 233 17.77 -4.81 -10.76
C VAL A 233 16.41 -5.36 -11.15
N GLU A 234 16.32 -6.15 -12.21
CA GLU A 234 15.08 -6.80 -12.62
C GLU A 234 14.58 -7.81 -11.55
N THR A 235 15.49 -8.53 -10.90
CA THR A 235 15.13 -9.46 -9.82
C THR A 235 14.56 -8.70 -8.61
N LEU A 236 15.17 -7.57 -8.26
CA LEU A 236 14.64 -6.69 -7.22
C LEU A 236 13.26 -6.13 -7.61
N ALA A 237 13.10 -5.66 -8.84
CA ALA A 237 11.81 -5.16 -9.33
C ALA A 237 10.72 -6.23 -9.23
N ARG A 238 11.03 -7.47 -9.61
CA ARG A 238 10.09 -8.61 -9.46
C ARG A 238 9.77 -8.92 -8.00
N ALA A 239 10.73 -8.84 -7.08
CA ALA A 239 10.49 -9.04 -5.66
C ALA A 239 9.59 -7.95 -5.08
N VAL A 240 9.81 -6.68 -5.43
CA VAL A 240 8.94 -5.56 -5.06
C VAL A 240 7.54 -5.74 -5.63
N ALA A 241 7.42 -6.11 -6.91
CA ALA A 241 6.13 -6.36 -7.56
C ALA A 241 5.36 -7.52 -6.90
N LEU A 242 6.04 -8.55 -6.43
CA LEU A 242 5.43 -9.67 -5.71
C LEU A 242 4.84 -9.20 -4.36
N VAL A 243 5.59 -8.43 -3.58
CA VAL A 243 5.09 -7.85 -2.32
C VAL A 243 3.92 -6.90 -2.60
N ALA A 244 4.03 -6.07 -3.64
CA ALA A 244 2.97 -5.18 -4.10
C ALA A 244 1.68 -5.94 -4.47
N SER A 245 1.79 -7.04 -5.22
CA SER A 245 0.64 -7.86 -5.62
C SER A 245 -0.05 -8.53 -4.44
N ASN A 246 0.70 -8.97 -3.44
CA ASN A 246 0.15 -9.52 -2.21
C ASN A 246 -0.64 -8.47 -1.42
N ARG A 247 -0.19 -7.22 -1.42
CA ARG A 247 -0.92 -6.08 -0.81
C ARG A 247 -2.20 -5.77 -1.58
N LEU A 248 -2.17 -5.82 -2.91
CA LEU A 248 -3.35 -5.63 -3.75
C LEU A 248 -4.38 -6.74 -3.51
N ALA A 249 -3.96 -7.99 -3.43
CA ALA A 249 -4.83 -9.12 -3.08
C ALA A 249 -5.48 -8.95 -1.70
N SER A 250 -4.73 -8.41 -0.72
CA SER A 250 -5.27 -8.07 0.61
C SER A 250 -6.33 -6.96 0.54
N ALA A 251 -6.14 -5.95 -0.33
CA ALA A 251 -7.14 -4.90 -0.55
C ALA A 251 -8.42 -5.45 -1.21
N GLN A 252 -8.30 -6.35 -2.17
CA GLN A 252 -9.44 -7.05 -2.78
C GLN A 252 -10.22 -7.89 -1.77
N SER A 253 -9.52 -8.61 -0.91
CA SER A 253 -10.15 -9.36 0.19
C SER A 253 -10.92 -8.45 1.14
N LEU A 254 -10.32 -7.30 1.50
CA LEU A 254 -10.99 -6.30 2.33
C LEU A 254 -12.26 -5.74 1.66
N ALA A 255 -12.23 -5.45 0.36
CA ALA A 255 -13.40 -5.01 -0.39
C ALA A 255 -14.52 -6.06 -0.40
N ALA A 256 -14.17 -7.34 -0.55
CA ALA A 256 -15.12 -8.44 -0.47
C ALA A 256 -15.75 -8.57 0.93
N HIS A 257 -14.94 -8.43 2.00
CA HIS A 257 -15.42 -8.43 3.37
C HIS A 257 -16.34 -7.23 3.65
N ALA A 258 -15.99 -6.03 3.16
CA ALA A 258 -16.82 -4.85 3.32
C ALA A 258 -18.20 -4.99 2.65
N ARG A 259 -18.25 -5.53 1.42
CA ARG A 259 -19.52 -5.82 0.73
C ARG A 259 -20.34 -6.84 1.47
N ARG A 260 -19.73 -7.89 2.00
CA ARG A 260 -20.40 -8.93 2.79
C ARG A 260 -20.97 -8.35 4.08
N ALA A 261 -20.20 -7.56 4.84
CA ALA A 261 -20.68 -6.90 6.05
C ALA A 261 -21.86 -5.97 5.78
N ALA A 262 -21.86 -5.26 4.66
CA ALA A 262 -22.96 -4.42 4.21
C ALA A 262 -24.22 -5.23 3.88
N SER A 263 -24.08 -6.37 3.20
CA SER A 263 -25.20 -7.29 2.91
C SER A 263 -25.79 -7.86 4.21
N GLU A 264 -24.95 -8.36 5.10
CA GLU A 264 -25.38 -8.88 6.41
C GLU A 264 -26.12 -7.82 7.24
N LEU A 265 -25.62 -6.58 7.26
CA LEU A 265 -26.29 -5.47 7.91
C LEU A 265 -27.67 -5.20 7.28
N GLY A 266 -27.77 -5.18 5.96
CA GLY A 266 -29.02 -5.00 5.24
C GLY A 266 -30.06 -6.12 5.52
N GLU A 267 -29.62 -7.36 5.59
CA GLU A 267 -30.47 -8.51 5.91
C GLU A 267 -30.94 -8.48 7.39
N ARG A 268 -30.04 -8.22 8.33
CA ARG A 268 -30.34 -8.16 9.78
C ARG A 268 -31.26 -7.01 10.16
N THR A 269 -31.15 -5.88 9.44
CA THR A 269 -32.04 -4.73 9.63
C THR A 269 -33.32 -4.83 8.84
N GLY A 270 -33.54 -5.88 8.04
CA GLY A 270 -34.72 -6.06 7.18
C GLY A 270 -34.80 -5.04 6.03
N LEU A 271 -33.68 -4.36 5.71
CA LEU A 271 -33.60 -3.36 4.64
C LEU A 271 -33.37 -4.00 3.26
N ILE A 272 -32.77 -5.18 3.23
CA ILE A 272 -32.56 -6.00 2.03
C ILE A 272 -33.19 -7.37 2.28
N ALA A 273 -33.93 -7.89 1.30
CA ALA A 273 -34.48 -9.25 1.39
C ALA A 273 -33.32 -10.26 1.37
N PRO A 274 -33.35 -11.30 2.24
CA PRO A 274 -32.36 -12.37 2.19
C PRO A 274 -32.37 -13.02 0.81
N SER A 275 -31.16 -13.22 0.26
CA SER A 275 -30.96 -13.78 -1.07
C SER A 275 -31.62 -15.18 -1.17
N GLY A 276 -32.82 -15.26 -1.72
CA GLY A 276 -33.51 -16.55 -1.98
C GLY A 276 -34.94 -16.68 -1.47
N ARG A 277 -35.56 -15.70 -0.85
CA ARG A 277 -36.98 -15.73 -0.47
C ARG A 277 -37.63 -14.37 -0.67
N GLY A 278 -38.91 -14.42 -1.15
CA GLY A 278 -39.72 -13.29 -1.61
C GLY A 278 -39.77 -12.06 -0.69
N ALA A 279 -40.31 -10.98 -1.24
CA ALA A 279 -40.28 -9.63 -0.68
C ALA A 279 -40.56 -9.58 0.84
N PRO A 280 -39.75 -8.82 1.60
CA PRO A 280 -39.92 -8.72 3.05
C PRO A 280 -41.23 -8.02 3.39
N THR A 281 -41.95 -8.58 4.37
CA THR A 281 -43.08 -7.92 5.00
C THR A 281 -42.57 -6.65 5.70
N PRO A 282 -43.22 -5.47 5.57
CA PRO A 282 -42.79 -4.27 6.25
C PRO A 282 -42.76 -4.49 7.76
N GLY A 283 -41.57 -4.45 8.35
CA GLY A 283 -41.40 -4.54 9.80
C GLY A 283 -41.97 -3.31 10.54
N PRO A 284 -41.99 -3.29 11.88
CA PRO A 284 -42.62 -2.26 12.73
C PRO A 284 -42.04 -0.84 12.55
N ALA A 285 -41.00 -0.65 11.74
CA ALA A 285 -40.44 0.66 11.41
C ALA A 285 -41.37 1.62 10.64
N ALA A 286 -42.56 1.16 10.22
CA ALA A 286 -43.52 2.01 9.49
C ALA A 286 -44.21 3.07 10.36
N GLN A 287 -44.05 3.03 11.70
CA GLN A 287 -44.68 3.95 12.66
C GLN A 287 -43.71 4.96 13.29
N GLN A 288 -42.49 5.06 12.80
CA GLN A 288 -41.45 5.93 13.39
C GLN A 288 -41.48 7.36 12.83
N GLU A 289 -40.90 8.32 13.59
CA GLU A 289 -40.83 9.75 13.29
C GLU A 289 -40.20 10.06 11.93
N PRO A 290 -40.50 11.23 11.31
CA PRO A 290 -40.00 11.59 9.95
C PRO A 290 -38.49 11.52 9.78
N GLN A 291 -37.73 11.85 10.83
CA GLN A 291 -36.27 11.76 10.83
C GLN A 291 -35.78 10.32 10.72
N VAL A 292 -36.39 9.40 11.44
CA VAL A 292 -36.07 7.97 11.41
C VAL A 292 -36.36 7.37 10.03
N ARG A 293 -37.44 7.79 9.36
CA ARG A 293 -37.77 7.38 8.00
C ARG A 293 -36.71 7.86 6.99
N HIS A 294 -36.21 9.08 7.15
CA HIS A 294 -35.17 9.63 6.28
C HIS A 294 -33.85 8.86 6.45
N SER A 295 -33.43 8.60 7.70
CA SER A 295 -32.23 7.79 8.01
C SER A 295 -32.35 6.35 7.52
N LEU A 296 -33.51 5.71 7.64
CA LEU A 296 -33.77 4.38 7.10
C LEU A 296 -33.72 4.35 5.56
N THR A 297 -34.19 5.41 4.90
CA THR A 297 -34.12 5.51 3.44
C THR A 297 -32.67 5.70 2.99
N ALA A 298 -31.89 6.52 3.68
CA ALA A 298 -30.47 6.72 3.42
C ALA A 298 -29.67 5.42 3.65
N LEU A 299 -29.96 4.68 4.73
CA LEU A 299 -29.36 3.37 5.01
C LEU A 299 -29.69 2.35 3.91
N ARG A 300 -30.96 2.33 3.44
CA ARG A 300 -31.37 1.49 2.31
C ARG A 300 -30.61 1.82 1.03
N GLN A 301 -30.44 3.10 0.73
CA GLN A 301 -29.68 3.54 -0.46
C GLN A 301 -28.22 3.16 -0.35
N ALA A 302 -27.59 3.36 0.81
CA ALA A 302 -26.20 2.95 1.04
C ALA A 302 -26.04 1.43 0.93
N ALA A 303 -26.92 0.65 1.57
CA ALA A 303 -26.88 -0.80 1.50
C ALA A 303 -27.18 -1.34 0.07
N ALA A 304 -28.10 -0.71 -0.66
CA ALA A 304 -28.40 -1.08 -2.06
C ALA A 304 -27.26 -0.72 -3.01
N SER A 305 -26.59 0.40 -2.82
CA SER A 305 -25.38 0.80 -3.56
C SER A 305 -24.27 -0.22 -3.35
N LEU A 306 -24.05 -0.66 -2.11
CA LEU A 306 -23.05 -1.66 -1.76
C LEU A 306 -23.38 -3.06 -2.32
N ALA A 307 -24.67 -3.43 -2.39
CA ALA A 307 -25.11 -4.71 -2.91
C ALA A 307 -25.18 -4.74 -4.45
N GLY A 308 -25.44 -3.58 -5.09
CA GLY A 308 -25.70 -3.42 -6.52
C GLY A 308 -24.49 -3.09 -7.40
N GLY A 309 -23.29 -2.94 -6.86
CA GLY A 309 -22.07 -2.53 -7.56
C GLY A 309 -21.58 -3.46 -8.69
N GLY A 310 -22.43 -4.33 -9.22
CA GLY A 310 -22.11 -5.24 -10.34
C GLY A 310 -22.98 -5.11 -11.58
N VAL A 311 -24.03 -4.26 -11.63
CA VAL A 311 -25.05 -4.37 -12.71
C VAL A 311 -25.35 -3.05 -13.47
N ALA A 312 -24.77 -1.90 -13.11
CA ALA A 312 -25.15 -0.60 -13.70
C ALA A 312 -24.26 -0.09 -14.86
N SER A 313 -23.52 -0.93 -15.58
CA SER A 313 -22.69 -0.49 -16.74
C SER A 313 -23.13 -1.02 -18.12
N GLN A 314 -24.34 -1.51 -18.31
CA GLN A 314 -24.79 -2.00 -19.64
C GLN A 314 -26.07 -1.37 -20.20
N ALA A 315 -26.52 -0.21 -19.73
CA ALA A 315 -27.76 0.42 -20.24
C ALA A 315 -27.60 1.87 -20.73
N ALA A 316 -26.48 2.23 -21.37
CA ALA A 316 -26.35 3.52 -22.06
C ALA A 316 -25.49 3.38 -23.33
N GLY A 317 -25.98 2.62 -24.30
CA GLY A 317 -25.30 2.46 -25.60
C GLY A 317 -26.26 1.89 -26.62
N GLY A 318 -27.28 2.67 -27.01
CA GLY A 318 -28.19 2.24 -28.09
C GLY A 318 -29.39 3.17 -28.26
N ALA A 319 -29.16 4.31 -28.91
CA ALA A 319 -30.11 5.01 -29.78
C ALA A 319 -29.32 6.05 -30.59
#